data_56408ad1e69fe73be406b2001d5dbc39
#
_entry.id   56408ad1e69fe73be406b2001d5dbc39
#
_cell.length_a   1.000
_cell.length_b   1.000
_cell.length_c   1.000
_cell.angle_alpha   90.00
_cell.angle_beta   90.00
_cell.angle_gamma   90.00
#
_symmetry.space_group_name_H-M   'P 1'
#
loop_
_entity.id
_entity.type
_entity.pdbx_description
1 polymer ?
#
loop_
_entity_poly.entity_id
_entity_poly.type
_entity_poly.pdbx_seq_one_letter_code
_entity_poly.pdbx_strand_id
1 'polypeptide(L)'
;MMMLRLFGFLSVVVILVLGVLWIGAAAKSDTRQQVARKLLAEANAKSGKETRQEYVLEIIGLGVTLDKYRQAKLWEALQKGSSYTSIREQDPKKYPWTGNDKDGDGGSRAYDALENGVNFTPLYWGLPSFYAGSPILDPAKQPSLEEPMAGLVAGAGTSGMAWHLFSIASWKLDEHPDKLLNDVFEFFDTHPDVPYVLVHSEDSVGTRDGGRKPGTPRKLVDGYYIPDMPDATAAFVLARRERIDPLRPYVWDDPDNKFVYEQLRGMYYKLMQSLPSRDKLLEPDVFSQRQPTVPEWLAAAAQFAQRPDVRGVGLYQFNAINPWIDRPPQTWKPTPWFPIPWNREQMATFDRLPSFGFVHRPVFVKFADENGKPVTRRDERQKIFNAGWQEALLTLPEAERTKGAARIVAATGKQPAQQLMLEGMLHDYAAQGGPEIDSGKTAQFINTDHRLGNTGTATFFVQMAIGVMGSYRDGGASAAINLRDRDEASIIFITPPSDTVRKEQEPREIFRSRVTPAVDPANYAAPSVESLLESQATK
;
A
#
# COMPACT_ATOMS: atom_id res chain seq x y z
N MET A 1 36.98 -54.25 39.97
CA MET A 1 36.08 -53.36 40.75
C MET A 1 36.33 -51.89 40.48
N MET A 2 37.50 -51.46 40.06
CA MET A 2 37.81 -50.04 39.80
C MET A 2 37.23 -49.51 38.42
N MET A 3 37.19 -50.33 37.36
CA MET A 3 36.62 -49.97 36.08
C MET A 3 35.09 -49.74 36.08
N LEU A 4 34.34 -50.49 36.93
CA LEU A 4 32.87 -50.30 36.96
C LEU A 4 32.48 -49.00 37.66
N ARG A 5 33.31 -48.47 38.57
CA ARG A 5 33.07 -47.17 39.22
C ARG A 5 33.40 -46.00 38.31
N LEU A 6 34.35 -46.15 37.36
CA LEU A 6 34.69 -45.12 36.41
C LEU A 6 33.58 -44.94 35.34
N PHE A 7 32.98 -46.04 34.87
CA PHE A 7 31.85 -45.99 33.92
C PHE A 7 30.60 -45.38 34.54
N GLY A 8 30.31 -45.68 35.82
CA GLY A 8 29.17 -45.08 36.52
C GLY A 8 29.34 -43.57 36.71
N PHE A 9 30.56 -43.10 37.00
CA PHE A 9 30.85 -41.69 37.17
C PHE A 9 30.75 -40.92 35.86
N LEU A 10 31.24 -41.51 34.76
CA LEU A 10 31.16 -40.91 33.41
C LEU A 10 29.71 -40.80 32.94
N SER A 11 28.87 -41.81 33.20
CA SER A 11 27.45 -41.78 32.85
C SER A 11 26.67 -40.72 33.62
N VAL A 12 26.97 -40.53 34.93
CA VAL A 12 26.33 -39.49 35.74
C VAL A 12 26.73 -38.08 35.26
N VAL A 13 28.01 -37.88 34.91
CA VAL A 13 28.51 -36.61 34.40
C VAL A 13 27.87 -36.28 33.04
N VAL A 14 27.74 -37.26 32.13
CA VAL A 14 27.08 -37.06 30.82
C VAL A 14 25.60 -36.73 30.99
N ILE A 15 24.90 -37.41 31.92
CA ILE A 15 23.49 -37.10 32.21
C ILE A 15 23.34 -35.70 32.81
N LEU A 16 24.24 -35.30 33.73
CA LEU A 16 24.23 -33.94 34.28
C LEU A 16 24.53 -32.88 33.25
N VAL A 17 25.51 -33.10 32.37
CA VAL A 17 25.82 -32.15 31.27
C VAL A 17 24.67 -32.05 30.27
N LEU A 18 24.05 -33.17 29.91
CA LEU A 18 22.86 -33.16 29.03
C LEU A 18 21.67 -32.50 29.74
N GLY A 19 21.50 -32.71 31.05
CA GLY A 19 20.47 -32.04 31.85
C GLY A 19 20.68 -30.55 31.93
N VAL A 20 21.90 -30.06 32.13
CA VAL A 20 22.23 -28.62 32.15
C VAL A 20 22.07 -28.00 30.77
N LEU A 21 22.44 -28.71 29.70
CA LEU A 21 22.21 -28.25 28.32
C LEU A 21 20.73 -28.18 28.00
N TRP A 22 19.96 -29.17 28.48
CA TRP A 22 18.48 -29.18 28.24
C TRP A 22 17.78 -28.09 29.05
N ILE A 23 18.16 -27.87 30.31
CA ILE A 23 17.67 -26.75 31.13
C ILE A 23 18.08 -25.41 30.52
N GLY A 24 19.30 -25.28 30.02
CA GLY A 24 19.77 -24.08 29.34
C GLY A 24 19.02 -23.80 28.02
N ALA A 25 18.66 -24.82 27.26
CA ALA A 25 17.85 -24.71 26.06
C ALA A 25 16.39 -24.34 26.38
N ALA A 26 15.81 -24.96 27.40
CA ALA A 26 14.47 -24.64 27.89
C ALA A 26 14.40 -23.22 28.47
N ALA A 27 15.39 -22.79 29.25
CA ALA A 27 15.48 -21.43 29.78
C ALA A 27 15.62 -20.37 28.66
N LYS A 28 16.38 -20.65 27.59
CA LYS A 28 16.45 -19.78 26.43
C LYS A 28 15.12 -19.71 25.65
N SER A 29 14.41 -20.85 25.58
CA SER A 29 13.08 -20.89 24.97
C SER A 29 12.08 -20.07 25.78
N ASP A 30 12.05 -20.21 27.10
CA ASP A 30 11.18 -19.41 27.96
C ASP A 30 11.51 -17.92 27.93
N THR A 31 12.78 -17.57 27.87
CA THR A 31 13.22 -16.18 27.76
C THR A 31 12.77 -15.57 26.44
N ARG A 32 12.88 -16.30 25.32
CA ARG A 32 12.38 -15.84 24.00
C ARG A 32 10.87 -15.66 24.00
N GLN A 33 10.12 -16.59 24.59
CA GLN A 33 8.67 -16.46 24.72
C GLN A 33 8.28 -15.26 25.59
N GLN A 34 8.99 -15.04 26.69
CA GLN A 34 8.75 -13.89 27.56
C GLN A 34 9.05 -12.58 26.84
N VAL A 35 10.17 -12.51 26.11
CA VAL A 35 10.52 -11.33 25.30
C VAL A 35 9.46 -11.08 24.23
N ALA A 36 9.04 -12.10 23.49
CA ALA A 36 8.00 -11.95 22.47
C ALA A 36 6.65 -11.50 23.05
N ARG A 37 6.24 -12.09 24.21
CA ARG A 37 5.02 -11.66 24.91
C ARG A 37 5.13 -10.22 25.41
N LYS A 38 6.29 -9.82 25.91
CA LYS A 38 6.55 -8.46 26.36
C LYS A 38 6.46 -7.48 25.20
N LEU A 39 7.14 -7.77 24.08
CA LEU A 39 7.10 -6.93 22.88
C LEU A 39 5.68 -6.82 22.31
N LEU A 40 4.93 -7.93 22.27
CA LEU A 40 3.53 -7.91 21.85
C LEU A 40 2.65 -7.11 22.80
N ALA A 41 2.86 -7.25 24.12
CA ALA A 41 2.13 -6.48 25.12
C ALA A 41 2.48 -4.99 25.06
N GLU A 42 3.75 -4.66 24.83
CA GLU A 42 4.19 -3.27 24.66
C GLU A 42 3.63 -2.66 23.37
N ALA A 43 3.65 -3.39 22.25
CA ALA A 43 3.04 -2.96 21.01
C ALA A 43 1.54 -2.72 21.16
N ASN A 44 0.82 -3.66 21.80
CA ASN A 44 -0.61 -3.52 22.07
C ASN A 44 -0.92 -2.40 23.08
N ALA A 45 -0.08 -2.22 24.10
CA ALA A 45 -0.23 -1.15 25.09
C ALA A 45 0.08 0.22 24.48
N LYS A 46 1.03 0.29 23.56
CA LYS A 46 1.35 1.51 22.82
C LYS A 46 0.21 1.86 21.86
N SER A 47 -0.30 0.89 21.12
CA SER A 47 -1.48 1.07 20.25
C SER A 47 -2.73 1.50 21.04
N GLY A 48 -2.94 0.96 22.24
CA GLY A 48 -4.07 1.35 23.09
C GLY A 48 -3.92 2.67 23.85
N LYS A 49 -2.69 3.21 23.93
CA LYS A 49 -2.38 4.50 24.57
C LYS A 49 -2.37 5.67 23.60
N GLU A 50 -2.14 5.42 22.32
CA GLU A 50 -2.24 6.45 21.30
C GLU A 50 -3.69 6.92 21.23
N THR A 51 -3.89 8.22 21.39
CA THR A 51 -5.21 8.78 21.09
C THR A 51 -5.52 8.54 19.61
N ARG A 52 -6.77 8.34 19.27
CA ARG A 52 -7.21 8.08 17.89
C ARG A 52 -6.70 9.13 16.89
N GLN A 53 -6.39 10.34 17.36
CA GLN A 53 -5.84 11.46 16.58
C GLN A 53 -4.34 11.35 16.31
N GLU A 54 -3.57 10.74 17.21
CA GLU A 54 -2.09 10.64 17.11
C GLU A 54 -1.61 9.42 16.32
N TYR A 55 -2.55 8.58 15.89
CA TYR A 55 -2.23 7.36 15.16
C TYR A 55 -1.76 7.66 13.73
N VAL A 56 -0.56 7.22 13.39
CA VAL A 56 0.06 7.39 12.08
C VAL A 56 0.46 6.06 11.44
N LEU A 57 0.47 6.02 10.12
CA LEU A 57 0.95 4.89 9.35
C LEU A 57 2.20 5.29 8.57
N GLU A 58 3.26 4.51 8.68
CA GLU A 58 4.48 4.71 7.90
C GLU A 58 4.25 4.25 6.46
N ILE A 59 4.73 5.03 5.51
CA ILE A 59 4.71 4.68 4.09
C ILE A 59 6.03 4.00 3.77
N ILE A 60 6.01 2.68 3.55
CA ILE A 60 7.19 1.86 3.24
C ILE A 60 7.27 1.44 1.77
N GLY A 61 6.24 1.75 1.00
CA GLY A 61 6.20 1.57 -0.45
C GLY A 61 5.33 2.64 -1.09
N LEU A 62 5.76 3.15 -2.24
CA LEU A 62 5.05 4.16 -3.01
C LEU A 62 5.19 3.86 -4.50
N GLY A 63 4.07 3.78 -5.19
CA GLY A 63 3.98 3.74 -6.64
C GLY A 63 2.99 4.78 -7.13
N VAL A 64 3.35 5.56 -8.16
CA VAL A 64 2.45 6.53 -8.77
C VAL A 64 2.69 6.61 -10.26
N THR A 65 1.61 6.61 -11.02
CA THR A 65 1.64 6.86 -12.47
C THR A 65 0.57 7.87 -12.85
N LEU A 66 0.89 8.72 -13.78
CA LEU A 66 -0.06 9.64 -14.40
C LEU A 66 0.28 9.75 -15.89
N ASP A 67 -0.51 9.15 -16.77
CA ASP A 67 -0.17 9.02 -18.18
C ASP A 67 1.32 8.59 -18.35
N LYS A 68 2.15 9.41 -18.99
CA LYS A 68 3.57 9.15 -19.21
C LYS A 68 4.47 9.32 -17.97
N TYR A 69 3.98 9.94 -16.92
CA TYR A 69 4.79 10.24 -15.74
C TYR A 69 4.79 9.07 -14.76
N ARG A 70 5.96 8.77 -14.20
CA ARG A 70 6.19 7.72 -13.19
C ARG A 70 6.97 8.31 -12.04
N GLN A 71 6.57 7.99 -10.80
CA GLN A 71 7.34 8.28 -9.59
C GLN A 71 7.87 9.73 -9.54
N ALA A 72 9.18 9.90 -9.33
CA ALA A 72 9.83 11.21 -9.23
C ALA A 72 9.63 12.10 -10.46
N LYS A 73 9.41 11.52 -11.64
CA LYS A 73 9.17 12.30 -12.87
C LYS A 73 7.87 13.09 -12.82
N LEU A 74 6.88 12.59 -12.08
CA LEU A 74 5.66 13.34 -11.81
C LEU A 74 5.97 14.59 -10.97
N TRP A 75 6.74 14.43 -9.88
CA TRP A 75 7.15 15.56 -9.03
C TRP A 75 7.97 16.59 -9.80
N GLU A 76 9.00 16.13 -10.54
CA GLU A 76 9.84 17.00 -11.36
C GLU A 76 9.04 17.80 -12.40
N ALA A 77 8.02 17.19 -13.00
CA ALA A 77 7.14 17.87 -13.95
C ALA A 77 6.26 18.92 -13.26
N LEU A 78 5.76 18.62 -12.05
CA LEU A 78 4.95 19.54 -11.26
C LEU A 78 5.73 20.76 -10.78
N GLN A 79 7.06 20.64 -10.57
CA GLN A 79 7.90 21.77 -10.18
C GLN A 79 8.22 22.73 -11.35
N LYS A 80 7.93 22.31 -12.58
CA LYS A 80 8.14 23.14 -13.78
C LYS A 80 6.90 23.99 -14.09
N GLY A 81 7.12 25.20 -14.55
CA GLY A 81 6.04 26.14 -14.90
C GLY A 81 5.36 26.76 -13.69
N SER A 82 4.17 27.32 -13.88
CA SER A 82 3.38 27.91 -12.81
C SER A 82 2.38 26.93 -12.23
N SER A 83 1.83 27.22 -11.07
CA SER A 83 0.77 26.43 -10.40
C SER A 83 -0.50 26.28 -11.26
N TYR A 84 -0.67 27.12 -12.28
CA TYR A 84 -1.85 27.14 -13.15
C TYR A 84 -1.63 26.45 -14.49
N THR A 85 -0.39 26.05 -14.82
CA THR A 85 -0.06 25.44 -16.11
C THR A 85 -0.19 23.93 -16.04
N SER A 86 -0.98 23.31 -16.91
CA SER A 86 -1.08 21.86 -16.99
C SER A 86 0.25 21.23 -17.43
N ILE A 87 0.61 20.09 -16.80
CA ILE A 87 1.74 19.26 -17.24
C ILE A 87 1.32 18.23 -18.29
N ARG A 88 0.01 18.08 -18.53
CA ARG A 88 -0.50 17.18 -19.58
C ARG A 88 -0.17 17.72 -20.95
N GLU A 89 0.00 16.81 -21.89
CA GLU A 89 0.09 17.20 -23.31
C GLU A 89 -1.16 17.96 -23.74
N GLN A 90 -0.97 19.02 -24.50
CA GLN A 90 -2.06 19.86 -25.01
C GLN A 90 -2.24 19.72 -26.53
N ASP A 91 -1.25 19.16 -27.23
CA ASP A 91 -1.31 18.88 -28.65
C ASP A 91 -1.69 17.42 -28.92
N PRO A 92 -2.89 17.14 -29.49
CA PRO A 92 -3.28 15.76 -29.77
C PRO A 92 -2.30 14.98 -30.64
N LYS A 93 -1.55 15.67 -31.51
CA LYS A 93 -0.55 15.06 -32.39
C LYS A 93 0.69 14.59 -31.63
N LYS A 94 0.93 15.14 -30.45
CA LYS A 94 2.05 14.78 -29.57
C LYS A 94 1.62 13.87 -28.41
N TYR A 95 0.33 13.60 -28.27
CA TYR A 95 -0.15 12.69 -27.24
C TYR A 95 0.32 11.26 -27.58
N PRO A 96 1.00 10.56 -26.64
CA PRO A 96 1.77 9.36 -26.97
C PRO A 96 0.93 8.12 -27.27
N TRP A 97 -0.39 8.13 -26.99
CA TRP A 97 -1.23 6.95 -27.13
C TRP A 97 -2.49 7.21 -27.94
N THR A 98 -2.83 6.24 -28.77
CA THR A 98 -4.15 6.16 -29.41
C THR A 98 -5.21 5.67 -28.43
N GLY A 99 -6.49 5.71 -28.82
CA GLY A 99 -7.56 5.07 -28.06
C GLY A 99 -7.33 3.57 -27.84
N ASN A 100 -6.83 2.87 -28.86
CA ASN A 100 -6.51 1.44 -28.77
C ASN A 100 -5.35 1.16 -27.80
N ASP A 101 -4.29 1.98 -27.80
CA ASP A 101 -3.19 1.86 -26.84
C ASP A 101 -3.67 2.08 -25.40
N LYS A 102 -4.63 3.00 -25.20
CA LYS A 102 -5.22 3.23 -23.88
C LYS A 102 -6.09 2.05 -23.41
N ASP A 103 -6.78 1.41 -24.32
CA ASP A 103 -7.56 0.20 -24.02
C ASP A 103 -6.64 -0.99 -23.67
N GLY A 104 -5.61 -1.23 -24.49
CA GLY A 104 -4.68 -2.32 -24.32
C GLY A 104 -3.69 -2.15 -23.16
N ASP A 105 -3.10 -0.95 -23.05
CA ASP A 105 -1.98 -0.70 -22.13
C ASP A 105 -2.35 0.09 -20.87
N GLY A 106 -3.64 0.44 -20.69
CA GLY A 106 -4.12 1.13 -19.48
C GLY A 106 -3.80 0.34 -18.22
N GLY A 107 -4.05 -0.98 -18.25
CA GLY A 107 -3.70 -1.90 -17.18
C GLY A 107 -2.19 -1.96 -16.88
N SER A 108 -1.34 -1.89 -17.92
CA SER A 108 0.11 -1.88 -17.75
C SER A 108 0.58 -0.63 -16.98
N ARG A 109 -0.07 0.51 -17.18
CA ARG A 109 0.25 1.75 -16.43
C ARG A 109 -0.14 1.66 -14.95
N ALA A 110 -1.26 1.01 -14.65
CA ALA A 110 -1.64 0.69 -13.27
C ALA A 110 -0.69 -0.33 -12.64
N TYR A 111 -0.29 -1.34 -13.41
CA TYR A 111 0.72 -2.32 -13.03
C TYR A 111 2.04 -1.67 -12.62
N ASP A 112 2.53 -0.69 -13.38
CA ASP A 112 3.76 0.04 -13.05
C ASP A 112 3.71 0.68 -11.65
N ALA A 113 2.57 1.24 -11.24
CA ALA A 113 2.42 1.83 -9.92
C ALA A 113 2.42 0.75 -8.83
N LEU A 114 1.71 -0.36 -9.05
CA LEU A 114 1.71 -1.50 -8.13
C LEU A 114 3.10 -2.09 -7.97
N GLU A 115 3.80 -2.35 -9.08
CA GLU A 115 5.15 -2.88 -9.07
C GLU A 115 6.10 -1.98 -8.27
N ASN A 116 6.09 -0.67 -8.50
CA ASN A 116 6.92 0.26 -7.74
C ASN A 116 6.52 0.36 -6.26
N GLY A 117 5.22 0.23 -5.94
CA GLY A 117 4.73 0.30 -4.58
C GLY A 117 5.04 -0.94 -3.74
N VAL A 118 4.92 -2.13 -4.31
CA VAL A 118 4.85 -3.39 -3.55
C VAL A 118 6.05 -4.29 -3.72
N ASN A 119 6.79 -4.15 -4.81
CA ASN A 119 7.82 -5.10 -5.26
C ASN A 119 9.00 -5.32 -4.28
N PHE A 120 9.14 -4.46 -3.28
CA PHE A 120 10.21 -4.55 -2.28
C PHE A 120 9.75 -5.15 -0.96
N THR A 121 8.45 -5.36 -0.78
CA THR A 121 7.94 -5.98 0.44
C THR A 121 8.35 -7.45 0.47
N PRO A 122 8.57 -8.01 1.67
CA PRO A 122 8.88 -9.43 1.78
C PRO A 122 7.73 -10.28 1.25
N LEU A 123 8.04 -11.48 0.75
CA LEU A 123 7.03 -12.45 0.39
C LEU A 123 6.12 -12.68 1.60
N TYR A 124 4.87 -12.30 1.45
CA TYR A 124 3.87 -12.40 2.49
C TYR A 124 2.74 -13.31 2.02
N TRP A 125 2.27 -14.19 2.88
CA TRP A 125 1.34 -15.20 2.45
C TRP A 125 -0.10 -14.68 2.29
N GLY A 126 -0.46 -13.60 2.97
CA GLY A 126 -1.72 -12.89 2.80
C GLY A 126 -1.48 -11.39 2.93
N LEU A 127 -1.58 -10.65 1.83
CA LEU A 127 -1.44 -9.20 1.85
C LEU A 127 -2.83 -8.56 1.94
N PRO A 128 -3.18 -7.95 3.07
CA PRO A 128 -4.39 -7.14 3.15
C PRO A 128 -4.29 -5.96 2.18
N SER A 129 -5.28 -5.84 1.29
CA SER A 129 -5.29 -4.84 0.24
C SER A 129 -6.60 -4.07 0.24
N PHE A 130 -6.49 -2.77 -0.01
CA PHE A 130 -7.61 -1.83 -0.08
C PHE A 130 -7.58 -1.19 -1.45
N TYR A 131 -8.66 -1.36 -2.21
CA TYR A 131 -8.75 -0.89 -3.59
C TYR A 131 -9.84 0.16 -3.75
N ALA A 132 -9.46 1.29 -4.32
CA ALA A 132 -10.34 2.38 -4.71
C ALA A 132 -10.35 2.51 -6.23
N GLY A 133 -11.46 2.23 -6.87
CA GLY A 133 -11.59 2.25 -8.32
C GLY A 133 -12.84 2.96 -8.80
N SER A 134 -12.90 3.17 -10.12
CA SER A 134 -14.05 3.81 -10.75
C SER A 134 -15.34 2.97 -10.58
N PRO A 135 -16.51 3.64 -10.50
CA PRO A 135 -17.78 2.94 -10.43
C PRO A 135 -18.00 2.03 -11.65
N ILE A 136 -18.42 0.80 -11.39
CA ILE A 136 -18.87 -0.13 -12.42
C ILE A 136 -20.36 0.06 -12.60
N LEU A 137 -20.77 0.66 -13.70
CA LEU A 137 -22.17 0.97 -14.00
C LEU A 137 -22.90 -0.17 -14.73
N ASP A 138 -22.18 -1.17 -15.18
CA ASP A 138 -22.73 -2.40 -15.76
C ASP A 138 -23.10 -3.38 -14.65
N PRO A 139 -24.40 -3.66 -14.42
CA PRO A 139 -24.83 -4.57 -13.36
C PRO A 139 -24.26 -5.99 -13.49
N ALA A 140 -23.97 -6.43 -14.73
CA ALA A 140 -23.41 -7.77 -14.97
C ALA A 140 -21.93 -7.89 -14.57
N LYS A 141 -21.25 -6.75 -14.40
CA LYS A 141 -19.82 -6.69 -14.06
C LYS A 141 -19.56 -6.23 -12.63
N GLN A 142 -20.60 -5.84 -11.89
CA GLN A 142 -20.43 -5.43 -10.50
C GLN A 142 -19.91 -6.61 -9.69
N PRO A 143 -18.78 -6.43 -8.94
CA PRO A 143 -18.31 -7.46 -8.04
C PRO A 143 -19.34 -7.70 -6.93
N SER A 144 -19.43 -8.93 -6.44
CA SER A 144 -20.19 -9.21 -5.23
C SER A 144 -19.51 -8.51 -4.05
N LEU A 145 -20.20 -7.54 -3.44
CA LEU A 145 -19.69 -6.82 -2.27
C LEU A 145 -19.68 -7.69 -1.01
N GLU A 146 -20.40 -8.82 -1.02
CA GLU A 146 -20.42 -9.79 0.08
C GLU A 146 -19.15 -10.63 0.14
N GLU A 147 -18.39 -10.67 -0.95
CA GLU A 147 -17.11 -11.37 -1.03
C GLU A 147 -16.00 -10.35 -1.32
N PRO A 148 -15.44 -9.67 -0.30
CA PRO A 148 -14.33 -8.74 -0.51
C PRO A 148 -13.07 -9.52 -0.86
N MET A 149 -13.07 -10.15 -2.03
CA MET A 149 -11.92 -10.93 -2.46
C MET A 149 -11.60 -10.69 -3.91
N ALA A 150 -10.62 -10.10 -4.02
CA ALA A 150 -9.39 -10.35 -4.66
C ALA A 150 -9.50 -10.80 -6.13
N GLY A 151 -10.10 -9.99 -7.00
CA GLY A 151 -9.66 -9.97 -8.40
C GLY A 151 -8.12 -9.77 -8.50
N LEU A 152 -7.50 -9.28 -7.44
CA LEU A 152 -6.06 -9.15 -7.29
C LEU A 152 -5.32 -10.47 -7.02
N VAL A 153 -5.98 -11.51 -6.50
CA VAL A 153 -5.31 -12.77 -6.13
C VAL A 153 -4.86 -13.56 -7.35
N ALA A 154 -5.75 -13.78 -8.29
CA ALA A 154 -5.39 -14.44 -9.55
C ALA A 154 -4.39 -13.61 -10.36
N GLY A 155 -4.44 -12.30 -10.23
CA GLY A 155 -3.58 -11.34 -10.88
C GLY A 155 -2.34 -10.93 -10.08
N ALA A 156 -2.06 -11.50 -8.90
CA ALA A 156 -0.92 -11.08 -8.10
C ALA A 156 0.40 -11.18 -8.88
N GLY A 157 0.60 -12.26 -9.63
CA GLY A 157 1.75 -12.41 -10.52
C GLY A 157 1.75 -11.49 -11.73
N THR A 158 0.59 -11.09 -12.23
CA THR A 158 0.44 -10.22 -13.40
C THR A 158 0.27 -8.75 -13.01
N SER A 159 0.04 -8.46 -11.73
CA SER A 159 -0.21 -7.11 -11.21
C SER A 159 0.97 -6.54 -10.43
N GLY A 160 2.20 -6.99 -10.66
CA GLY A 160 3.39 -6.53 -9.94
C GLY A 160 3.49 -7.01 -8.49
N MET A 161 2.55 -7.83 -8.04
CA MET A 161 2.49 -8.39 -6.69
C MET A 161 3.00 -9.84 -6.65
N ALA A 162 3.93 -10.21 -7.55
CA ALA A 162 4.45 -11.57 -7.69
C ALA A 162 5.06 -12.16 -6.40
N TRP A 163 5.44 -11.28 -5.46
CA TRP A 163 6.03 -11.63 -4.18
C TRP A 163 5.01 -11.99 -3.10
N HIS A 164 3.71 -11.85 -3.40
CA HIS A 164 2.63 -12.21 -2.48
C HIS A 164 1.88 -13.42 -3.00
N LEU A 165 1.59 -14.36 -2.11
CA LEU A 165 0.90 -15.58 -2.47
C LEU A 165 -0.55 -15.30 -2.83
N PHE A 166 -1.17 -14.38 -2.12
CA PHE A 166 -2.47 -13.84 -2.47
C PHE A 166 -2.71 -12.50 -1.76
N SER A 167 -3.72 -11.81 -2.19
CA SER A 167 -4.15 -10.53 -1.65
C SER A 167 -5.59 -10.62 -1.15
N ILE A 168 -5.86 -10.07 0.01
CA ILE A 168 -7.20 -9.93 0.57
C ILE A 168 -7.60 -8.47 0.35
N ALA A 169 -8.67 -8.23 -0.41
CA ALA A 169 -9.03 -6.88 -0.80
C ALA A 169 -10.37 -6.42 -0.22
N SER A 170 -10.41 -5.19 0.27
CA SER A 170 -11.63 -4.42 0.46
C SER A 170 -11.74 -3.40 -0.66
N TRP A 171 -12.90 -3.31 -1.31
CA TRP A 171 -13.07 -2.50 -2.51
C TRP A 171 -14.07 -1.37 -2.28
N LYS A 172 -13.69 -0.18 -2.78
CA LYS A 172 -14.55 0.99 -2.87
C LYS A 172 -14.63 1.42 -4.33
N LEU A 173 -15.76 1.18 -4.95
CA LEU A 173 -16.00 1.46 -6.37
C LEU A 173 -17.06 2.55 -6.49
N ASP A 174 -16.66 3.78 -6.21
CA ASP A 174 -17.53 4.95 -6.30
C ASP A 174 -16.75 6.20 -6.78
N GLU A 175 -17.45 7.31 -6.96
CA GLU A 175 -16.83 8.56 -7.44
C GLU A 175 -15.96 9.24 -6.37
N HIS A 176 -16.16 8.92 -5.09
CA HIS A 176 -15.49 9.54 -3.95
C HIS A 176 -15.05 8.50 -2.92
N PRO A 177 -14.08 7.62 -3.27
CA PRO A 177 -13.70 6.49 -2.43
C PRO A 177 -12.73 6.88 -1.29
N ASP A 178 -12.55 8.15 -1.01
CA ASP A 178 -11.58 8.68 -0.03
C ASP A 178 -11.74 8.06 1.36
N LYS A 179 -12.98 7.68 1.71
CA LYS A 179 -13.31 7.01 2.99
C LYS A 179 -12.66 5.65 3.16
N LEU A 180 -12.18 5.02 2.08
CA LEU A 180 -11.40 3.79 2.17
C LEU A 180 -10.19 3.96 3.10
N LEU A 181 -9.63 5.18 3.20
CA LEU A 181 -8.52 5.46 4.13
C LEU A 181 -8.94 5.34 5.60
N ASN A 182 -10.19 5.65 5.95
CA ASN A 182 -10.67 5.40 7.30
C ASN A 182 -10.75 3.89 7.57
N ASP A 183 -11.24 3.10 6.59
CA ASP A 183 -11.33 1.65 6.70
C ASP A 183 -9.93 1.02 6.90
N VAL A 184 -8.90 1.59 6.26
CA VAL A 184 -7.49 1.19 6.46
C VAL A 184 -7.04 1.40 7.91
N PHE A 185 -7.31 2.57 8.49
CA PHE A 185 -6.96 2.84 9.89
C PHE A 185 -7.73 1.95 10.86
N GLU A 186 -9.03 1.75 10.64
CA GLU A 186 -9.87 0.85 11.44
C GLU A 186 -9.40 -0.61 11.34
N PHE A 187 -8.92 -1.03 10.17
CA PHE A 187 -8.32 -2.34 10.00
C PHE A 187 -7.07 -2.53 10.86
N PHE A 188 -6.19 -1.55 10.91
CA PHE A 188 -5.04 -1.59 11.81
C PHE A 188 -5.45 -1.59 13.30
N ASP A 189 -6.52 -0.87 13.65
CA ASP A 189 -7.04 -0.85 15.03
C ASP A 189 -7.57 -2.23 15.44
N THR A 190 -8.18 -2.97 14.52
CA THR A 190 -8.82 -4.27 14.78
C THR A 190 -7.92 -5.48 14.53
N HIS A 191 -6.79 -5.31 13.84
CA HIS A 191 -5.85 -6.38 13.51
C HIS A 191 -4.42 -6.00 13.97
N PRO A 192 -4.13 -6.12 15.28
CA PRO A 192 -2.87 -5.64 15.86
C PRO A 192 -1.64 -6.42 15.42
N ASP A 193 -1.81 -7.61 14.87
CA ASP A 193 -0.74 -8.47 14.36
C ASP A 193 -0.41 -8.24 12.87
N VAL A 194 -1.16 -7.40 12.16
CA VAL A 194 -0.87 -7.05 10.76
C VAL A 194 0.16 -5.94 10.69
N PRO A 195 1.33 -6.18 10.09
CA PRO A 195 2.42 -5.20 10.05
C PRO A 195 2.25 -4.15 8.95
N TYR A 196 1.66 -4.51 7.80
CA TYR A 196 1.44 -3.59 6.68
C TYR A 196 0.29 -4.04 5.79
N VAL A 197 -0.26 -3.09 5.05
CA VAL A 197 -1.32 -3.29 4.06
C VAL A 197 -0.96 -2.57 2.76
N LEU A 198 -1.55 -3.02 1.66
CA LEU A 198 -1.54 -2.31 0.38
C LEU A 198 -2.79 -1.43 0.27
N VAL A 199 -2.61 -0.18 -0.11
CA VAL A 199 -3.68 0.71 -0.55
C VAL A 199 -3.42 1.08 -2.01
N HIS A 200 -4.38 0.80 -2.87
CA HIS A 200 -4.24 1.01 -4.30
C HIS A 200 -5.47 1.74 -4.84
N SER A 201 -5.25 2.74 -5.67
CA SER A 201 -6.32 3.45 -6.37
C SER A 201 -5.97 3.66 -7.82
N GLU A 202 -6.94 3.45 -8.70
CA GLU A 202 -6.79 3.71 -10.12
C GLU A 202 -8.05 4.30 -10.74
N ASP A 203 -7.87 5.12 -11.76
CA ASP A 203 -8.93 5.55 -12.67
C ASP A 203 -8.37 5.92 -14.04
N SER A 204 -9.17 5.69 -15.06
CA SER A 204 -8.82 6.02 -16.44
C SER A 204 -10.07 6.05 -17.32
N VAL A 205 -9.93 6.60 -18.52
CA VAL A 205 -10.99 6.48 -19.53
C VAL A 205 -11.25 5.01 -19.86
N GLY A 206 -10.20 4.17 -19.90
CA GLY A 206 -10.31 2.74 -20.19
C GLY A 206 -11.10 1.97 -19.15
N THR A 207 -10.78 2.16 -17.86
CA THR A 207 -11.51 1.51 -16.76
C THR A 207 -12.98 1.92 -16.74
N ARG A 208 -13.26 3.20 -16.96
CA ARG A 208 -14.63 3.73 -17.03
C ARG A 208 -15.39 3.26 -18.28
N ASP A 209 -14.70 3.07 -19.41
CA ASP A 209 -15.29 2.49 -20.61
C ASP A 209 -15.61 1.00 -20.42
N GLY A 210 -14.72 0.26 -19.76
CA GLY A 210 -14.94 -1.13 -19.39
C GLY A 210 -16.11 -1.34 -18.43
N GLY A 211 -16.28 -0.43 -17.48
CA GLY A 211 -17.37 -0.44 -16.48
C GLY A 211 -18.65 0.27 -16.90
N ARG A 212 -18.74 0.81 -18.12
CA ARG A 212 -19.90 1.62 -18.57
C ARG A 212 -21.20 0.82 -18.63
N LYS A 213 -22.30 1.54 -18.46
CA LYS A 213 -23.64 0.94 -18.58
C LYS A 213 -23.86 0.38 -20.00
N PRO A 214 -24.39 -0.83 -20.18
CA PRO A 214 -24.73 -1.38 -21.48
C PRO A 214 -25.60 -0.42 -22.30
N GLY A 215 -25.30 -0.32 -23.60
CA GLY A 215 -26.03 0.57 -24.51
C GLY A 215 -25.60 2.04 -24.51
N THR A 216 -24.68 2.43 -23.61
CA THR A 216 -24.08 3.78 -23.66
C THR A 216 -22.90 3.85 -24.63
N PRO A 217 -22.65 5.01 -25.28
CA PRO A 217 -21.50 5.18 -26.16
C PRO A 217 -20.17 4.86 -25.47
N ARG A 218 -19.22 4.35 -26.22
CA ARG A 218 -17.84 4.18 -25.76
C ARG A 218 -17.22 5.54 -25.43
N LYS A 219 -16.41 5.58 -24.36
CA LYS A 219 -15.62 6.75 -23.98
C LYS A 219 -14.27 6.77 -24.70
N LEU A 220 -13.74 5.58 -24.99
CA LEU A 220 -12.57 5.43 -25.85
C LEU A 220 -12.97 5.49 -27.31
N VAL A 221 -12.31 6.38 -28.04
CA VAL A 221 -12.48 6.55 -29.49
C VAL A 221 -11.16 6.28 -30.19
N ASP A 222 -11.21 5.84 -31.44
CA ASP A 222 -10.02 5.56 -32.23
C ASP A 222 -9.24 6.85 -32.54
N GLY A 223 -7.95 6.68 -32.81
CA GLY A 223 -7.08 7.76 -33.19
C GLY A 223 -6.44 8.50 -32.01
N TYR A 224 -5.69 9.55 -32.34
CA TYR A 224 -4.98 10.39 -31.38
C TYR A 224 -5.87 11.52 -30.88
N TYR A 225 -6.11 11.56 -29.60
CA TYR A 225 -6.81 12.64 -28.91
C TYR A 225 -6.32 12.72 -27.47
N ILE A 226 -6.52 13.84 -26.81
CA ILE A 226 -6.20 13.99 -25.39
C ILE A 226 -7.47 13.65 -24.61
N PRO A 227 -7.51 12.54 -23.88
CA PRO A 227 -8.66 12.17 -23.07
C PRO A 227 -8.93 13.22 -21.97
N ASP A 228 -10.18 13.43 -21.61
CA ASP A 228 -10.55 14.29 -20.49
C ASP A 228 -9.92 13.80 -19.18
N MET A 229 -9.79 12.48 -19.05
CA MET A 229 -9.21 11.82 -17.88
C MET A 229 -7.89 11.12 -18.25
N PRO A 230 -6.77 11.47 -17.59
CA PRO A 230 -5.54 10.71 -17.73
C PRO A 230 -5.65 9.33 -17.09
N ASP A 231 -4.76 8.40 -17.46
CA ASP A 231 -4.57 7.19 -16.67
C ASP A 231 -3.84 7.58 -15.38
N ALA A 232 -4.48 7.38 -14.25
CA ALA A 232 -3.98 7.78 -12.95
C ALA A 232 -4.03 6.62 -11.97
N THR A 233 -2.90 6.31 -11.35
CA THR A 233 -2.81 5.24 -10.34
C THR A 233 -1.89 5.66 -9.23
N ALA A 234 -2.26 5.33 -7.99
CA ALA A 234 -1.41 5.47 -6.82
C ALA A 234 -1.48 4.19 -5.98
N ALA A 235 -0.33 3.71 -5.51
CA ALA A 235 -0.21 2.55 -4.66
C ALA A 235 0.68 2.88 -3.45
N PHE A 236 0.24 2.49 -2.26
CA PHE A 236 0.95 2.72 -1.00
C PHE A 236 1.05 1.41 -0.25
N VAL A 237 2.22 1.12 0.33
CA VAL A 237 2.32 0.14 1.40
C VAL A 237 2.41 0.91 2.70
N LEU A 238 1.36 0.79 3.51
CA LEU A 238 1.23 1.48 4.79
C LEU A 238 1.52 0.49 5.92
N ALA A 239 2.32 0.88 6.90
CA ALA A 239 2.88 -0.02 7.89
C ALA A 239 2.87 0.51 9.31
N ARG A 240 2.90 -0.45 10.25
CA ARG A 240 3.29 -0.31 11.65
C ARG A 240 4.52 -1.20 11.87
N ARG A 241 5.73 -0.64 11.71
CA ARG A 241 6.99 -1.43 11.74
C ARG A 241 7.17 -2.21 13.04
N GLU A 242 6.79 -1.63 14.16
CA GLU A 242 6.92 -2.26 15.48
C GLU A 242 6.13 -3.56 15.63
N ARG A 243 5.16 -3.79 14.76
CA ARG A 243 4.36 -5.04 14.76
C ARG A 243 5.15 -6.27 14.29
N ILE A 244 6.33 -6.07 13.73
CA ILE A 244 7.26 -7.15 13.36
C ILE A 244 8.13 -7.60 14.55
N ASP A 245 8.34 -6.74 15.54
CA ASP A 245 9.25 -7.04 16.65
C ASP A 245 8.93 -8.37 17.38
N PRO A 246 7.64 -8.74 17.59
CA PRO A 246 7.30 -10.05 18.17
C PRO A 246 7.74 -11.25 17.34
N LEU A 247 7.98 -11.11 16.04
CA LEU A 247 8.44 -12.19 15.17
C LEU A 247 9.96 -12.41 15.28
N ARG A 248 10.74 -11.37 15.64
CA ARG A 248 12.20 -11.40 15.64
C ARG A 248 12.83 -12.56 16.42
N PRO A 249 12.33 -12.93 17.61
CA PRO A 249 12.87 -14.08 18.35
C PRO A 249 12.63 -15.43 17.68
N TYR A 250 11.74 -15.49 16.69
CA TYR A 250 11.32 -16.73 16.03
C TYR A 250 11.78 -16.82 14.57
N VAL A 251 12.69 -15.94 14.16
CA VAL A 251 13.28 -15.99 12.81
C VAL A 251 13.96 -17.33 12.57
N TRP A 252 13.73 -17.91 11.41
CA TRP A 252 14.25 -19.22 11.00
C TRP A 252 14.82 -19.17 9.57
N ASP A 253 15.50 -20.25 9.16
CA ASP A 253 16.09 -20.34 7.82
C ASP A 253 15.16 -21.07 6.85
N ASP A 254 14.92 -20.43 5.71
CA ASP A 254 14.24 -21.02 4.57
C ASP A 254 14.95 -20.51 3.29
N PRO A 255 16.07 -21.14 2.92
CA PRO A 255 16.84 -20.73 1.76
C PRO A 255 15.94 -20.59 0.53
N ASP A 256 16.04 -19.46 -0.17
CA ASP A 256 15.26 -19.14 -1.35
C ASP A 256 13.74 -19.08 -1.12
N ASN A 257 13.27 -18.94 0.13
CA ASN A 257 11.85 -18.98 0.51
C ASN A 257 11.12 -20.25 0.02
N LYS A 258 11.84 -21.34 -0.13
CA LYS A 258 11.36 -22.57 -0.77
C LYS A 258 10.16 -23.17 -0.02
N PHE A 259 10.26 -23.26 1.32
CA PHE A 259 9.16 -23.77 2.14
C PHE A 259 7.92 -22.87 2.02
N VAL A 260 8.12 -21.56 2.18
CA VAL A 260 7.03 -20.58 2.10
C VAL A 260 6.37 -20.67 0.73
N TYR A 261 7.17 -20.63 -0.34
CA TYR A 261 6.65 -20.64 -1.70
C TYR A 261 5.92 -21.94 -2.06
N GLU A 262 6.51 -23.10 -1.78
CA GLU A 262 5.93 -24.39 -2.16
C GLU A 262 4.73 -24.76 -1.28
N GLN A 263 4.87 -24.63 0.04
CA GLN A 263 3.85 -25.10 0.97
C GLN A 263 2.65 -24.16 1.07
N LEU A 264 2.89 -22.87 1.18
CA LEU A 264 1.80 -21.89 1.29
C LEU A 264 1.05 -21.72 -0.03
N ARG A 265 1.77 -21.70 -1.16
CA ARG A 265 1.15 -21.70 -2.48
C ARG A 265 0.31 -22.97 -2.72
N GLY A 266 0.85 -24.12 -2.33
CA GLY A 266 0.12 -25.38 -2.41
C GLY A 266 -1.15 -25.38 -1.56
N MET A 267 -1.13 -24.78 -0.39
CA MET A 267 -2.33 -24.61 0.45
C MET A 267 -3.37 -23.71 -0.24
N TYR A 268 -2.93 -22.59 -0.81
CA TYR A 268 -3.83 -21.70 -1.55
C TYR A 268 -4.54 -22.42 -2.70
N TYR A 269 -3.79 -23.16 -3.52
CA TYR A 269 -4.39 -23.90 -4.63
C TYR A 269 -5.38 -24.98 -4.15
N LYS A 270 -5.09 -25.69 -3.08
CA LYS A 270 -6.02 -26.68 -2.49
C LYS A 270 -7.30 -26.01 -2.01
N LEU A 271 -7.18 -24.84 -1.37
CA LEU A 271 -8.34 -24.06 -0.93
C LEU A 271 -9.17 -23.63 -2.14
N MET A 272 -8.56 -23.09 -3.19
CA MET A 272 -9.24 -22.69 -4.41
C MET A 272 -10.00 -23.85 -5.06
N GLN A 273 -9.37 -25.03 -5.15
CA GLN A 273 -10.00 -26.23 -5.72
C GLN A 273 -11.17 -26.74 -4.89
N SER A 274 -11.22 -26.47 -3.58
CA SER A 274 -12.31 -26.87 -2.69
C SER A 274 -13.54 -25.97 -2.78
N LEU A 275 -13.42 -24.79 -3.40
CA LEU A 275 -14.50 -23.82 -3.49
C LEU A 275 -15.41 -24.09 -4.71
N PRO A 276 -16.71 -23.77 -4.59
CA PRO A 276 -17.63 -23.96 -5.71
C PRO A 276 -17.25 -23.06 -6.90
N SER A 277 -17.42 -23.57 -8.11
CA SER A 277 -17.25 -22.78 -9.32
C SER A 277 -18.29 -21.65 -9.40
N ARG A 278 -17.88 -20.48 -9.90
CA ARG A 278 -18.81 -19.38 -10.24
C ARG A 278 -19.73 -19.75 -11.39
N ASP A 279 -19.21 -20.50 -12.33
CA ASP A 279 -19.92 -20.87 -13.55
C ASP A 279 -20.14 -22.38 -13.55
N LYS A 280 -21.41 -22.79 -13.37
CA LYS A 280 -21.80 -24.20 -13.39
C LYS A 280 -21.64 -24.87 -14.76
N LEU A 281 -21.32 -24.08 -15.80
CA LEU A 281 -21.24 -24.52 -17.19
C LEU A 281 -19.80 -24.71 -17.69
N LEU A 282 -18.80 -24.24 -16.94
CA LEU A 282 -17.39 -24.39 -17.32
C LEU A 282 -16.74 -25.51 -16.50
N GLU A 283 -15.93 -26.32 -17.15
CA GLU A 283 -15.02 -27.26 -16.48
C GLU A 283 -14.25 -26.49 -15.38
N PRO A 284 -13.96 -27.11 -14.23
CA PRO A 284 -13.31 -26.45 -13.10
C PRO A 284 -11.87 -26.08 -13.45
N ASP A 285 -11.70 -24.95 -14.11
CA ASP A 285 -10.43 -24.28 -14.28
C ASP A 285 -10.15 -23.44 -13.01
N VAL A 286 -8.88 -23.31 -12.66
CA VAL A 286 -8.40 -22.51 -11.53
C VAL A 286 -8.94 -21.08 -11.58
N PHE A 287 -9.19 -20.55 -12.77
CA PHE A 287 -9.73 -19.20 -13.00
C PHE A 287 -11.25 -19.09 -12.94
N SER A 288 -11.98 -20.19 -13.01
CA SER A 288 -13.46 -20.20 -12.98
C SER A 288 -14.05 -20.34 -11.58
N GLN A 289 -13.23 -20.66 -10.58
CA GLN A 289 -13.66 -20.84 -9.21
C GLN A 289 -13.84 -19.49 -8.50
N ARG A 290 -14.80 -19.43 -7.55
CA ARG A 290 -14.88 -18.24 -6.71
C ARG A 290 -13.62 -18.12 -5.83
N GLN A 291 -13.24 -16.90 -5.54
CA GLN A 291 -12.15 -16.63 -4.63
C GLN A 291 -12.56 -16.95 -3.18
N PRO A 292 -11.61 -17.38 -2.31
CA PRO A 292 -11.92 -17.59 -0.91
C PRO A 292 -12.26 -16.27 -0.22
N THR A 293 -13.16 -16.32 0.72
CA THR A 293 -13.43 -15.19 1.62
C THR A 293 -12.32 -15.07 2.68
N VAL A 294 -12.21 -13.91 3.34
CA VAL A 294 -11.25 -13.72 4.44
C VAL A 294 -11.42 -14.78 5.53
N PRO A 295 -12.64 -15.07 6.04
CA PRO A 295 -12.82 -16.14 7.02
C PRO A 295 -12.39 -17.52 6.53
N GLU A 296 -12.66 -17.89 5.29
CA GLU A 296 -12.23 -19.17 4.72
C GLU A 296 -10.72 -19.28 4.64
N TRP A 297 -10.05 -18.19 4.23
CA TRP A 297 -8.60 -18.15 4.22
C TRP A 297 -8.01 -18.24 5.62
N LEU A 298 -8.51 -17.47 6.58
CA LEU A 298 -8.02 -17.51 7.97
C LEU A 298 -8.23 -18.91 8.59
N ALA A 299 -9.34 -19.58 8.28
CA ALA A 299 -9.57 -20.95 8.71
C ALA A 299 -8.56 -21.94 8.09
N ALA A 300 -8.30 -21.82 6.79
CA ALA A 300 -7.27 -22.63 6.10
C ALA A 300 -5.88 -22.35 6.65
N ALA A 301 -5.55 -21.10 6.94
CA ALA A 301 -4.33 -20.67 7.55
C ALA A 301 -4.13 -21.30 8.94
N ALA A 302 -5.17 -21.29 9.76
CA ALA A 302 -5.16 -21.91 11.09
C ALA A 302 -4.96 -23.44 11.02
N GLN A 303 -5.60 -24.11 10.07
CA GLN A 303 -5.40 -25.55 9.83
C GLN A 303 -3.97 -25.84 9.37
N PHE A 304 -3.46 -25.06 8.43
CA PHE A 304 -2.08 -25.18 7.95
C PHE A 304 -1.08 -25.05 9.10
N ALA A 305 -1.24 -24.05 9.94
CA ALA A 305 -0.36 -23.80 11.10
C ALA A 305 -0.37 -24.96 12.12
N GLN A 306 -1.40 -25.80 12.15
CA GLN A 306 -1.49 -26.96 13.05
C GLN A 306 -0.84 -28.22 12.48
N ARG A 307 -0.48 -28.25 11.22
CA ARG A 307 0.12 -29.43 10.57
C ARG A 307 1.44 -29.80 11.27
N PRO A 308 1.68 -31.12 11.52
CA PRO A 308 2.91 -31.57 12.19
C PRO A 308 4.20 -31.21 11.43
N ASP A 309 4.15 -31.21 10.10
CA ASP A 309 5.28 -30.87 9.24
C ASP A 309 5.57 -29.35 9.21
N VAL A 310 4.56 -28.51 9.41
CA VAL A 310 4.69 -27.06 9.56
C VAL A 310 5.18 -26.71 10.95
N ARG A 311 4.62 -27.34 11.98
CA ARG A 311 5.06 -27.17 13.37
C ARG A 311 6.47 -27.66 13.61
N GLY A 312 7.00 -28.50 12.72
CA GLY A 312 8.35 -29.00 12.68
C GLY A 312 8.85 -29.63 13.98
N VAL A 313 9.29 -30.86 13.96
CA VAL A 313 10.22 -31.31 14.98
C VAL A 313 11.53 -30.63 14.60
N GLY A 314 11.82 -29.49 15.19
CA GLY A 314 13.05 -28.74 14.95
C GLY A 314 14.24 -29.65 15.24
N LEU A 315 14.71 -30.34 14.25
CA LEU A 315 16.03 -30.90 14.24
C LEU A 315 16.96 -29.70 14.11
N TYR A 316 17.51 -29.28 15.27
CA TYR A 316 18.68 -28.44 15.25
C TYR A 316 19.69 -29.15 14.36
N GLN A 317 20.00 -28.61 13.21
CA GLN A 317 21.20 -29.05 12.54
C GLN A 317 22.36 -28.66 13.44
N PHE A 318 23.00 -29.67 14.02
CA PHE A 318 24.18 -29.56 14.88
C PHE A 318 25.42 -29.12 14.10
N ASN A 319 25.26 -28.32 13.05
CA ASN A 319 26.38 -27.63 12.45
C ASN A 319 26.64 -26.38 13.28
N ALA A 320 27.70 -26.44 14.07
CA ALA A 320 28.14 -25.40 14.99
C ALA A 320 28.35 -24.00 14.37
N ILE A 321 28.17 -23.89 13.07
CA ILE A 321 28.34 -22.67 12.27
C ILE A 321 26.99 -22.00 11.95
N ASN A 322 25.88 -22.69 12.04
CA ASN A 322 24.57 -22.13 11.73
C ASN A 322 23.53 -22.45 12.82
N PRO A 323 23.26 -21.53 13.76
CA PRO A 323 22.36 -21.75 14.88
C PRO A 323 20.87 -21.69 14.50
N TRP A 324 20.55 -21.57 13.22
CA TRP A 324 19.19 -21.38 12.74
C TRP A 324 18.46 -22.71 12.55
N ILE A 325 17.18 -22.66 12.76
CA ILE A 325 16.28 -23.81 12.61
C ILE A 325 15.78 -23.83 11.18
N ASP A 326 15.89 -24.96 10.49
CA ASP A 326 15.46 -25.14 9.08
C ASP A 326 13.93 -25.17 8.90
N ARG A 327 13.18 -25.05 9.98
CA ARG A 327 11.71 -25.11 9.97
C ARG A 327 11.14 -24.09 10.93
N PRO A 328 9.87 -23.66 10.71
CA PRO A 328 9.23 -22.74 11.62
C PRO A 328 9.30 -23.22 13.08
N PRO A 329 9.69 -22.36 14.04
CA PRO A 329 9.84 -22.73 15.43
C PRO A 329 8.53 -23.21 16.05
N GLN A 330 8.53 -24.41 16.68
CA GLN A 330 7.35 -24.98 17.34
C GLN A 330 6.80 -24.12 18.47
N THR A 331 7.65 -23.31 19.07
CA THR A 331 7.28 -22.41 20.16
C THR A 331 6.53 -21.17 19.69
N TRP A 332 6.47 -20.94 18.38
CA TRP A 332 5.63 -19.90 17.82
C TRP A 332 4.15 -20.22 18.05
N LYS A 333 3.40 -19.22 18.49
CA LYS A 333 1.95 -19.31 18.59
C LYS A 333 1.33 -18.68 17.37
N PRO A 334 0.70 -19.47 16.50
CA PRO A 334 0.09 -18.94 15.30
C PRO A 334 -0.91 -17.84 15.59
N THR A 335 -0.85 -16.79 14.79
CA THR A 335 -1.90 -15.77 14.70
C THR A 335 -2.61 -15.90 13.36
N PRO A 336 -3.79 -15.29 13.16
CA PRO A 336 -4.49 -15.32 11.87
C PRO A 336 -3.65 -14.85 10.69
N TRP A 337 -2.75 -13.89 10.91
CA TRP A 337 -1.90 -13.29 9.87
C TRP A 337 -0.48 -13.88 9.83
N PHE A 338 -0.03 -14.49 10.92
CA PHE A 338 1.25 -15.17 11.02
C PHE A 338 1.04 -16.61 11.52
N PRO A 339 0.49 -17.50 10.69
CA PRO A 339 0.40 -18.91 11.06
C PRO A 339 1.79 -19.53 11.26
N ILE A 340 2.79 -18.98 10.58
CA ILE A 340 4.22 -19.23 10.81
C ILE A 340 4.94 -17.88 10.94
N PRO A 341 6.02 -17.77 11.72
CA PRO A 341 6.82 -16.55 11.78
C PRO A 341 7.62 -16.39 10.50
N TRP A 342 8.11 -15.18 10.26
CA TRP A 342 8.95 -14.90 9.12
C TRP A 342 10.30 -15.62 9.19
N ASN A 343 10.79 -16.01 8.02
CA ASN A 343 12.15 -16.47 7.86
C ASN A 343 13.14 -15.28 7.85
N ARG A 344 14.44 -15.59 7.82
CA ARG A 344 15.51 -14.59 7.86
C ARG A 344 15.43 -13.62 6.67
N GLU A 345 15.15 -14.13 5.49
CA GLU A 345 15.11 -13.32 4.27
C GLU A 345 13.95 -12.33 4.29
N GLN A 346 12.76 -12.77 4.72
CA GLN A 346 11.59 -11.91 4.90
C GLN A 346 11.89 -10.79 5.91
N MET A 347 12.48 -11.14 7.06
CA MET A 347 12.84 -10.19 8.10
C MET A 347 13.85 -9.17 7.58
N ALA A 348 14.93 -9.63 6.94
CA ALA A 348 15.96 -8.76 6.40
C ALA A 348 15.43 -7.87 5.26
N THR A 349 14.49 -8.37 4.46
CA THR A 349 13.85 -7.61 3.39
C THR A 349 13.01 -6.49 3.99
N PHE A 350 12.21 -6.79 5.01
CA PHE A 350 11.40 -5.78 5.70
C PHE A 350 12.24 -4.70 6.37
N ASP A 351 13.31 -5.08 7.06
CA ASP A 351 14.21 -4.13 7.72
C ASP A 351 14.89 -3.16 6.75
N ARG A 352 15.08 -3.57 5.50
CA ARG A 352 15.66 -2.74 4.42
C ARG A 352 14.66 -1.85 3.70
N LEU A 353 13.35 -1.98 3.97
CA LEU A 353 12.36 -1.13 3.31
C LEU A 353 12.57 0.34 3.67
N PRO A 354 12.45 1.23 2.68
CA PRO A 354 12.60 2.66 2.93
C PRO A 354 11.43 3.20 3.78
N SER A 355 11.62 4.38 4.32
CA SER A 355 10.54 5.22 4.85
C SER A 355 10.33 6.40 3.91
N PHE A 356 9.15 6.53 3.34
CA PHE A 356 8.76 7.68 2.52
C PHE A 356 8.13 8.80 3.35
N GLY A 357 7.83 8.54 4.62
CA GLY A 357 7.14 9.43 5.53
C GLY A 357 5.93 8.76 6.17
N PHE A 358 5.04 9.57 6.70
CA PHE A 358 3.91 9.10 7.49
C PHE A 358 2.61 9.70 7.02
N VAL A 359 1.57 8.88 6.94
CA VAL A 359 0.19 9.29 6.70
C VAL A 359 -0.52 9.42 8.04
N HIS A 360 -1.16 10.55 8.26
CA HIS A 360 -1.99 10.81 9.44
C HIS A 360 -3.43 10.36 9.20
N ARG A 361 -4.23 10.26 10.26
CA ARG A 361 -5.64 9.87 10.11
C ARG A 361 -6.40 10.92 9.29
N PRO A 362 -7.18 10.51 8.27
CA PRO A 362 -7.93 11.46 7.45
C PRO A 362 -9.08 12.10 8.25
N VAL A 363 -9.43 13.32 7.88
CA VAL A 363 -10.62 14.03 8.36
C VAL A 363 -11.58 14.24 7.20
N PHE A 364 -12.83 13.87 7.41
CA PHE A 364 -13.92 14.02 6.42
C PHE A 364 -14.89 15.08 6.92
N VAL A 365 -14.95 16.18 6.19
CA VAL A 365 -15.73 17.38 6.55
C VAL A 365 -17.04 17.36 5.79
N LYS A 366 -18.13 16.99 6.45
CA LYS A 366 -19.47 17.03 5.85
C LYS A 366 -20.03 18.45 5.92
N PHE A 367 -20.48 18.95 4.77
CA PHE A 367 -21.15 20.24 4.68
C PHE A 367 -22.65 20.11 5.00
N ALA A 368 -22.94 19.72 6.24
CA ALA A 368 -24.29 19.51 6.77
C ALA A 368 -24.44 20.13 8.16
N ASP A 369 -25.67 20.47 8.52
CA ASP A 369 -26.00 20.91 9.88
C ASP A 369 -26.08 19.71 10.86
N GLU A 370 -26.35 19.98 12.12
CA GLU A 370 -26.45 18.97 13.19
C GLU A 370 -27.53 17.89 12.92
N ASN A 371 -28.50 18.18 12.06
CA ASN A 371 -29.55 17.28 11.65
C ASN A 371 -29.20 16.51 10.36
N GLY A 372 -27.99 16.71 9.81
CA GLY A 372 -27.55 16.08 8.57
C GLY A 372 -28.10 16.75 7.30
N LYS A 373 -28.74 17.91 7.41
CA LYS A 373 -29.27 18.66 6.25
C LYS A 373 -28.13 19.42 5.57
N PRO A 374 -27.99 19.34 4.23
CA PRO A 374 -26.94 20.05 3.50
C PRO A 374 -26.97 21.56 3.75
N VAL A 375 -25.80 22.11 4.07
CA VAL A 375 -25.59 23.54 4.22
C VAL A 375 -25.23 24.15 2.87
N THR A 376 -26.01 25.12 2.43
CA THR A 376 -25.84 25.79 1.12
C THR A 376 -25.24 27.18 1.22
N ARG A 377 -25.35 27.83 2.38
CA ARG A 377 -24.80 29.16 2.61
C ARG A 377 -23.27 29.14 2.65
N ARG A 378 -22.65 30.03 1.88
CA ARG A 378 -21.20 30.08 1.72
C ARG A 378 -20.47 30.32 3.04
N ASP A 379 -20.94 31.28 3.83
CA ASP A 379 -20.34 31.63 5.11
C ASP A 379 -20.39 30.48 6.13
N GLU A 380 -21.45 29.71 6.15
CA GLU A 380 -21.61 28.54 6.99
C GLU A 380 -20.69 27.40 6.52
N ARG A 381 -20.65 27.13 5.23
CA ARG A 381 -19.74 26.12 4.64
C ARG A 381 -18.29 26.47 4.93
N GLN A 382 -17.91 27.76 4.84
CA GLN A 382 -16.56 28.22 5.19
C GLN A 382 -16.22 27.92 6.65
N LYS A 383 -17.15 28.18 7.58
CA LYS A 383 -16.95 27.87 9.01
C LYS A 383 -16.77 26.38 9.25
N ILE A 384 -17.60 25.55 8.61
CA ILE A 384 -17.50 24.09 8.72
C ILE A 384 -16.15 23.61 8.18
N PHE A 385 -15.70 24.12 7.03
CA PHE A 385 -14.43 23.74 6.43
C PHE A 385 -13.24 24.19 7.29
N ASN A 386 -13.28 25.40 7.85
CA ASN A 386 -12.25 25.90 8.77
C ASN A 386 -12.17 25.02 10.05
N ALA A 387 -13.31 24.60 10.60
CA ALA A 387 -13.33 23.69 11.74
C ALA A 387 -12.71 22.33 11.39
N GLY A 388 -13.05 21.78 10.22
CA GLY A 388 -12.45 20.54 9.71
C GLY A 388 -10.94 20.65 9.48
N TRP A 389 -10.47 21.81 9.00
CA TRP A 389 -9.02 22.08 8.89
C TRP A 389 -8.35 22.06 10.27
N GLN A 390 -8.94 22.71 11.27
CA GLN A 390 -8.40 22.67 12.64
C GLN A 390 -8.40 21.25 13.22
N GLU A 391 -9.45 20.46 12.97
CA GLU A 391 -9.47 19.04 13.35
C GLU A 391 -8.36 18.26 12.66
N ALA A 392 -8.13 18.48 11.37
CA ALA A 392 -7.05 17.83 10.63
C ALA A 392 -5.67 18.20 11.19
N LEU A 393 -5.44 19.46 11.57
CA LEU A 393 -4.19 19.89 12.23
C LEU A 393 -3.95 19.13 13.54
N LEU A 394 -4.99 18.76 14.28
CA LEU A 394 -4.86 17.96 15.51
C LEU A 394 -4.35 16.53 15.28
N THR A 395 -4.38 16.04 14.05
CA THR A 395 -3.78 14.73 13.72
C THR A 395 -2.25 14.80 13.65
N LEU A 396 -1.67 15.98 13.54
CA LEU A 396 -0.22 16.18 13.54
C LEU A 396 0.35 16.15 14.96
N PRO A 397 1.55 15.61 15.14
CA PRO A 397 2.32 15.80 16.38
C PRO A 397 2.50 17.29 16.69
N GLU A 398 2.59 17.64 17.96
CA GLU A 398 2.67 19.04 18.40
C GLU A 398 3.79 19.83 17.69
N ALA A 399 4.96 19.23 17.53
CA ALA A 399 6.10 19.86 16.86
C ALA A 399 5.83 20.16 15.37
N GLU A 400 5.09 19.31 14.67
CA GLU A 400 4.71 19.54 13.27
C GLU A 400 3.49 20.47 13.16
N ARG A 401 2.57 20.38 14.11
CA ARG A 401 1.40 21.28 14.20
C ARG A 401 1.82 22.73 14.36
N THR A 402 2.84 22.98 15.18
CA THR A 402 3.41 24.32 15.39
C THR A 402 4.04 24.90 14.11
N LYS A 403 4.66 24.04 13.28
CA LYS A 403 5.20 24.46 11.97
C LYS A 403 4.10 24.65 10.93
N GLY A 404 3.00 23.91 11.06
CA GLY A 404 1.88 23.90 10.13
C GLY A 404 2.18 23.20 8.79
N ALA A 405 1.26 23.37 7.84
CA ALA A 405 1.40 22.82 6.49
C ALA A 405 2.45 23.61 5.68
N ALA A 406 3.50 22.97 5.24
CA ALA A 406 4.46 23.56 4.29
C ALA A 406 3.93 23.54 2.84
N ARG A 407 2.95 22.68 2.56
CA ARG A 407 2.44 22.44 1.20
C ARG A 407 0.99 21.99 1.21
N ILE A 408 0.23 22.53 0.26
CA ILE A 408 -1.15 22.14 -0.03
C ILE A 408 -1.21 21.48 -1.41
N VAL A 409 -1.78 20.27 -1.47
CA VAL A 409 -2.09 19.55 -2.71
C VAL A 409 -3.60 19.38 -2.78
N ALA A 410 -4.28 20.20 -3.57
CA ALA A 410 -5.74 20.30 -3.55
C ALA A 410 -6.39 19.94 -4.87
N ALA A 411 -7.62 19.44 -4.82
CA ALA A 411 -8.53 19.30 -5.95
C ALA A 411 -9.84 20.00 -5.63
N THR A 412 -10.30 20.86 -6.54
CA THR A 412 -11.52 21.68 -6.39
C THR A 412 -12.58 21.35 -7.43
N GLY A 413 -12.34 20.35 -8.29
CA GLY A 413 -13.23 20.02 -9.42
C GLY A 413 -13.37 21.13 -10.44
N LYS A 414 -12.42 22.08 -10.48
CA LYS A 414 -12.51 23.35 -11.25
C LYS A 414 -13.75 24.17 -10.89
N GLN A 415 -14.31 23.99 -9.71
CA GLN A 415 -15.48 24.72 -9.22
C GLN A 415 -15.03 26.01 -8.51
N PRO A 416 -15.45 27.21 -8.99
CA PRO A 416 -15.02 28.48 -8.38
C PRO A 416 -15.40 28.60 -6.89
N ALA A 417 -16.55 28.06 -6.49
CA ALA A 417 -17.00 28.10 -5.10
C ALA A 417 -16.06 27.31 -4.18
N GLN A 418 -15.59 26.13 -4.61
CA GLN A 418 -14.66 25.30 -3.85
C GLN A 418 -13.25 25.94 -3.79
N GLN A 419 -12.83 26.54 -4.91
CA GLN A 419 -11.57 27.28 -4.95
C GLN A 419 -11.58 28.46 -3.95
N LEU A 420 -12.65 29.27 -3.98
CA LEU A 420 -12.78 30.41 -3.06
C LEU A 420 -12.87 29.97 -1.58
N MET A 421 -13.50 28.82 -1.31
CA MET A 421 -13.57 28.27 0.05
C MET A 421 -12.19 27.81 0.52
N LEU A 422 -11.41 27.18 -0.35
CA LEU A 422 -10.02 26.78 -0.05
C LEU A 422 -9.14 28.01 0.23
N GLU A 423 -9.18 29.01 -0.64
CA GLU A 423 -8.42 30.27 -0.48
C GLU A 423 -8.81 31.01 0.80
N GLY A 424 -10.11 31.06 1.13
CA GLY A 424 -10.62 31.62 2.38
C GLY A 424 -10.07 30.90 3.60
N MET A 425 -10.05 29.57 3.58
CA MET A 425 -9.46 28.78 4.68
C MET A 425 -7.97 29.03 4.82
N LEU A 426 -7.20 29.09 3.75
CA LEU A 426 -5.76 29.36 3.79
C LEU A 426 -5.47 30.77 4.34
N HIS A 427 -6.28 31.76 3.94
CA HIS A 427 -6.18 33.12 4.48
C HIS A 427 -6.47 33.18 5.97
N ASP A 428 -7.56 32.54 6.43
CA ASP A 428 -7.93 32.48 7.83
C ASP A 428 -6.87 31.74 8.66
N TYR A 429 -6.28 30.68 8.08
CA TYR A 429 -5.21 29.93 8.72
C TYR A 429 -3.95 30.79 8.92
N ALA A 430 -3.52 31.53 7.90
CA ALA A 430 -2.40 32.47 8.01
C ALA A 430 -2.69 33.58 9.04
N ALA A 431 -3.91 34.13 9.04
CA ALA A 431 -4.32 35.14 10.02
C ALA A 431 -4.31 34.64 11.48
N GLN A 432 -4.45 33.34 11.70
CA GLN A 432 -4.35 32.68 13.01
C GLN A 432 -2.92 32.28 13.40
N GLY A 433 -1.91 32.68 12.62
CA GLY A 433 -0.51 32.40 12.89
C GLY A 433 0.04 31.17 12.21
N GLY A 434 -0.73 30.51 11.35
CA GLY A 434 -0.23 29.46 10.45
C GLY A 434 0.68 30.01 9.35
N PRO A 435 1.45 29.17 8.65
CA PRO A 435 2.27 29.63 7.54
C PRO A 435 1.41 30.18 6.39
N GLU A 436 1.90 31.23 5.76
CA GLU A 436 1.32 31.76 4.53
C GLU A 436 1.66 30.82 3.35
N ILE A 437 0.64 30.38 2.65
CA ILE A 437 0.76 29.52 1.47
C ILE A 437 0.62 30.37 0.22
N ASP A 438 1.70 30.51 -0.54
CA ASP A 438 1.69 31.22 -1.82
C ASP A 438 1.18 30.28 -2.92
N SER A 439 -0.05 30.50 -3.38
CA SER A 439 -0.69 29.72 -4.43
C SER A 439 0.00 29.84 -5.80
N GLY A 440 0.87 30.82 -5.99
CA GLY A 440 1.69 30.97 -7.19
C GLY A 440 2.91 30.05 -7.22
N LYS A 441 3.36 29.55 -6.05
CA LYS A 441 4.54 28.71 -5.90
C LYS A 441 4.20 27.22 -5.95
N THR A 442 4.69 26.52 -6.96
CA THR A 442 4.47 25.07 -7.15
C THR A 442 5.02 24.20 -6.00
N ALA A 443 6.03 24.69 -5.27
CA ALA A 443 6.56 24.02 -4.08
C ALA A 443 5.60 24.11 -2.87
N GLN A 444 4.70 25.10 -2.83
CA GLN A 444 3.79 25.34 -1.72
C GLN A 444 2.34 25.00 -2.05
N PHE A 445 1.93 25.14 -3.31
CA PHE A 445 0.56 24.94 -3.73
C PHE A 445 0.45 24.22 -5.06
N ILE A 446 -0.28 23.11 -5.10
CA ILE A 446 -0.57 22.33 -6.30
C ILE A 446 -2.08 22.10 -6.37
N ASN A 447 -2.75 22.74 -7.32
CA ASN A 447 -4.12 22.37 -7.67
C ASN A 447 -4.08 21.27 -8.73
N THR A 448 -4.45 20.05 -8.35
CA THR A 448 -4.34 18.88 -9.22
C THR A 448 -5.28 18.94 -10.40
N ASP A 449 -6.47 19.52 -10.28
CA ASP A 449 -7.39 19.68 -11.41
C ASP A 449 -6.84 20.61 -12.52
N HIS A 450 -6.05 21.61 -12.14
CA HIS A 450 -5.38 22.49 -13.09
C HIS A 450 -4.12 21.83 -13.68
N ARG A 451 -3.32 21.19 -12.83
CA ARG A 451 -2.04 20.64 -13.23
C ARG A 451 -2.16 19.30 -13.97
N LEU A 452 -3.03 18.42 -13.50
CA LEU A 452 -3.15 17.02 -13.95
C LEU A 452 -4.43 16.76 -14.73
N GLY A 453 -5.46 17.60 -14.58
CA GLY A 453 -6.81 17.34 -15.07
C GLY A 453 -7.62 16.43 -14.13
N ASN A 454 -8.69 15.87 -14.64
CA ASN A 454 -9.58 15.00 -13.87
C ASN A 454 -8.97 13.61 -13.68
N THR A 455 -8.43 13.32 -12.52
CA THR A 455 -7.89 12.00 -12.14
C THR A 455 -8.93 11.06 -11.53
N GLY A 456 -10.22 11.41 -11.62
CA GLY A 456 -11.33 10.55 -11.19
C GLY A 456 -11.25 10.13 -9.74
N THR A 457 -11.55 8.87 -9.48
CA THR A 457 -11.52 8.25 -8.15
C THR A 457 -10.11 8.19 -7.56
N ALA A 458 -9.07 8.20 -8.39
CA ALA A 458 -7.69 8.23 -7.94
C ALA A 458 -7.23 9.61 -7.41
N THR A 459 -8.07 10.66 -7.50
CA THR A 459 -7.67 12.04 -7.20
C THR A 459 -7.00 12.18 -5.83
N PHE A 460 -7.66 11.75 -4.77
CA PHE A 460 -7.15 11.94 -3.41
C PHE A 460 -5.86 11.15 -3.16
N PHE A 461 -5.77 9.94 -3.70
CA PHE A 461 -4.60 9.09 -3.58
C PHE A 461 -3.40 9.64 -4.38
N VAL A 462 -3.63 10.20 -5.56
CA VAL A 462 -2.60 10.91 -6.33
C VAL A 462 -2.13 12.17 -5.59
N GLN A 463 -3.05 12.92 -4.96
CA GLN A 463 -2.69 14.05 -4.11
C GLN A 463 -1.79 13.62 -2.94
N MET A 464 -2.12 12.52 -2.28
CA MET A 464 -1.28 11.94 -1.23
C MET A 464 0.11 11.58 -1.76
N ALA A 465 0.20 10.91 -2.92
CA ALA A 465 1.48 10.54 -3.52
C ALA A 465 2.35 11.78 -3.83
N ILE A 466 1.73 12.84 -4.36
CA ILE A 466 2.41 14.13 -4.58
C ILE A 466 2.86 14.74 -3.25
N GLY A 467 2.00 14.69 -2.23
CA GLY A 467 2.32 15.15 -0.88
C GLY A 467 3.50 14.40 -0.27
N VAL A 468 3.56 13.07 -0.44
CA VAL A 468 4.71 12.23 -0.01
C VAL A 468 6.00 12.69 -0.69
N MET A 469 5.98 12.81 -2.03
CA MET A 469 7.18 13.23 -2.77
C MET A 469 7.64 14.63 -2.36
N GLY A 470 6.72 15.57 -2.19
CA GLY A 470 7.01 16.92 -1.75
C GLY A 470 7.57 16.96 -0.32
N SER A 471 6.91 16.29 0.64
CA SER A 471 7.39 16.23 2.02
C SER A 471 8.76 15.56 2.13
N TYR A 472 8.99 14.50 1.38
CA TYR A 472 10.29 13.82 1.38
C TYR A 472 11.40 14.69 0.78
N ARG A 473 11.17 15.33 -0.37
CA ARG A 473 12.18 16.11 -1.11
C ARG A 473 12.50 17.43 -0.43
N ASP A 474 11.47 18.19 -0.09
CA ASP A 474 11.61 19.58 0.33
C ASP A 474 11.41 19.76 1.86
N GLY A 475 11.03 18.69 2.56
CA GLY A 475 10.69 18.74 3.98
C GLY A 475 9.31 19.33 4.26
N GLY A 476 8.94 19.36 5.53
CA GLY A 476 7.68 19.89 6.05
C GLY A 476 6.45 19.02 5.72
N ALA A 477 5.36 19.28 6.42
CA ALA A 477 4.11 18.57 6.24
C ALA A 477 3.38 19.00 4.95
N SER A 478 2.85 18.04 4.19
CA SER A 478 1.92 18.29 3.08
C SER A 478 0.50 17.98 3.51
N ALA A 479 -0.47 18.81 3.12
CA ALA A 479 -1.90 18.52 3.25
C ALA A 479 -2.48 18.19 1.88
N ALA A 480 -3.02 16.98 1.72
CA ALA A 480 -3.85 16.62 0.58
C ALA A 480 -5.32 16.95 0.91
N ILE A 481 -5.97 17.72 0.04
CA ILE A 481 -7.33 18.23 0.24
C ILE A 481 -8.16 17.93 -1.00
N ASN A 482 -9.21 17.12 -0.85
CA ASN A 482 -10.16 16.86 -1.93
C ASN A 482 -11.49 17.58 -1.65
N LEU A 483 -11.80 18.56 -2.52
CA LEU A 483 -13.03 19.37 -2.48
C LEU A 483 -13.90 19.13 -3.72
N ARG A 484 -13.68 18.03 -4.45
CA ARG A 484 -14.44 17.75 -5.68
C ARG A 484 -15.89 17.37 -5.39
N ASP A 485 -16.13 16.73 -4.24
CA ASP A 485 -17.47 16.52 -3.73
C ASP A 485 -18.07 17.85 -3.20
N ARG A 486 -19.34 18.08 -3.52
CA ARG A 486 -20.04 19.28 -3.03
C ARG A 486 -20.46 19.17 -1.58
N ASP A 487 -20.71 17.96 -1.13
CA ASP A 487 -21.30 17.68 0.19
C ASP A 487 -20.28 17.29 1.24
N GLU A 488 -19.03 16.97 0.81
CA GLU A 488 -17.97 16.55 1.70
C GLU A 488 -16.59 16.99 1.21
N ALA A 489 -15.68 17.27 2.14
CA ALA A 489 -14.26 17.45 1.87
C ALA A 489 -13.45 16.38 2.59
N SER A 490 -12.34 15.95 1.97
CA SER A 490 -11.38 15.03 2.58
C SER A 490 -10.06 15.75 2.80
N ILE A 491 -9.48 15.62 3.98
CA ILE A 491 -8.21 16.23 4.37
C ILE A 491 -7.33 15.16 4.99
N ILE A 492 -6.07 15.07 4.52
CA ILE A 492 -5.07 14.19 5.14
C ILE A 492 -3.71 14.86 5.17
N PHE A 493 -3.01 14.71 6.27
CA PHE A 493 -1.63 15.18 6.39
C PHE A 493 -0.64 14.06 6.10
N ILE A 494 0.45 14.45 5.46
CA ILE A 494 1.63 13.62 5.21
C ILE A 494 2.84 14.34 5.78
N THR A 495 3.60 13.67 6.65
CA THR A 495 4.84 14.20 7.20
C THR A 495 6.04 13.43 6.68
N PRO A 496 7.21 14.08 6.47
CA PRO A 496 8.41 13.41 6.01
C PRO A 496 8.97 12.47 7.09
N PRO A 497 9.83 11.52 6.73
CA PRO A 497 10.69 10.86 7.70
C PRO A 497 11.70 11.86 8.27
N SER A 498 12.37 11.50 9.35
CA SER A 498 13.40 12.35 9.96
C SER A 498 14.52 12.67 8.96
N ASP A 499 15.21 13.80 9.18
CA ASP A 499 16.34 14.21 8.34
C ASP A 499 17.46 13.16 8.34
N THR A 500 17.67 12.46 9.44
CA THR A 500 18.62 11.36 9.54
C THR A 500 18.25 10.24 8.58
N VAL A 501 17.00 9.76 8.63
CA VAL A 501 16.52 8.70 7.73
C VAL A 501 16.58 9.14 6.26
N ARG A 502 16.22 10.38 5.95
CA ARG A 502 16.30 10.90 4.57
C ARG A 502 17.75 10.88 4.04
N LYS A 503 18.71 11.33 4.84
CA LYS A 503 20.15 11.31 4.48
C LYS A 503 20.69 9.89 4.30
N GLU A 504 20.30 8.95 5.15
CA GLU A 504 20.68 7.54 5.01
C GLU A 504 20.11 6.88 3.75
N GLN A 505 18.94 7.33 3.32
CA GLN A 505 18.26 6.81 2.13
C GLN A 505 18.67 7.49 0.82
N GLU A 506 19.28 8.67 0.86
CA GLU A 506 19.65 9.46 -0.32
C GLU A 506 20.41 8.66 -1.40
N PRO A 507 21.40 7.81 -1.06
CA PRO A 507 22.11 7.00 -2.04
C PRO A 507 21.24 5.93 -2.75
N ARG A 508 20.06 5.63 -2.23
CA ARG A 508 19.21 4.52 -2.71
C ARG A 508 18.29 4.91 -3.85
N GLU A 509 18.16 6.20 -4.17
CA GLU A 509 17.20 6.70 -5.18
C GLU A 509 15.78 6.09 -5.00
N ILE A 510 15.21 6.18 -3.80
CA ILE A 510 13.97 5.46 -3.43
C ILE A 510 12.75 5.76 -4.33
N PHE A 511 12.78 6.87 -5.08
CA PHE A 511 11.75 7.20 -6.07
C PHE A 511 12.09 6.74 -7.49
N ARG A 512 13.12 5.92 -7.65
CA ARG A 512 13.46 5.38 -8.95
C ARG A 512 12.35 4.45 -9.45
N SER A 513 11.86 4.72 -10.65
CA SER A 513 10.98 3.76 -11.34
C SER A 513 11.80 2.54 -11.76
N ARG A 514 11.28 1.35 -11.51
CA ARG A 514 11.86 0.10 -12.03
C ARG A 514 11.52 -0.15 -13.48
N VAL A 515 10.38 0.37 -13.90
CA VAL A 515 9.94 0.23 -15.29
C VAL A 515 10.75 1.16 -16.16
N THR A 516 11.28 0.64 -17.24
CA THR A 516 11.90 1.45 -18.29
C THR A 516 10.87 2.50 -18.71
N PRO A 517 11.20 3.80 -18.65
CA PRO A 517 10.24 4.82 -19.06
C PRO A 517 9.73 4.49 -20.45
N ALA A 518 8.42 4.63 -20.67
CA ALA A 518 7.85 4.55 -22.00
C ALA A 518 8.71 5.43 -22.92
N VAL A 519 9.20 4.84 -23.99
CA VAL A 519 10.05 5.53 -24.94
C VAL A 519 9.32 6.79 -25.35
N ASP A 520 9.97 7.95 -25.23
CA ASP A 520 9.40 9.19 -25.71
C ASP A 520 9.07 8.99 -27.21
N PRO A 521 7.82 9.09 -27.65
CA PRO A 521 7.48 8.84 -29.05
C PRO A 521 8.23 9.74 -30.01
N ALA A 522 8.64 10.94 -29.57
CA ALA A 522 9.48 11.84 -30.35
C ALA A 522 10.90 11.29 -30.63
N ASN A 523 11.35 10.35 -29.80
CA ASN A 523 12.65 9.71 -29.89
C ASN A 523 12.56 8.20 -30.19
N TYR A 524 11.34 7.69 -30.43
CA TYR A 524 11.15 6.29 -30.79
C TYR A 524 11.52 6.05 -32.25
N ALA A 525 12.63 5.35 -32.48
CA ALA A 525 12.89 4.71 -33.76
C ALA A 525 12.43 3.25 -33.68
N ALA A 526 11.47 2.88 -34.50
CA ALA A 526 11.04 1.47 -34.60
C ALA A 526 12.28 0.62 -34.90
N PRO A 527 12.49 -0.52 -34.18
CA PRO A 527 13.60 -1.40 -34.48
C PRO A 527 13.50 -1.86 -35.93
N SER A 528 14.63 -1.83 -36.66
CA SER A 528 14.65 -2.35 -38.03
C SER A 528 14.41 -3.87 -38.02
N VAL A 529 13.84 -4.40 -39.12
CA VAL A 529 13.61 -5.84 -39.25
C VAL A 529 14.93 -6.60 -39.08
N GLU A 530 16.04 -6.04 -39.52
CA GLU A 530 17.38 -6.60 -39.36
C GLU A 530 17.79 -6.70 -37.89
N SER A 531 17.56 -5.65 -37.07
CA SER A 531 17.88 -5.68 -35.63
C SER A 531 17.01 -6.66 -34.85
N LEU A 532 15.78 -6.88 -35.29
CA LEU A 532 14.89 -7.90 -34.70
C LEU A 532 15.34 -9.33 -35.02
N LEU A 533 15.81 -9.56 -36.25
CA LEU A 533 16.35 -10.85 -36.67
C LEU A 533 17.68 -11.17 -35.96
N GLU A 534 18.56 -10.20 -35.78
CA GLU A 534 19.80 -10.35 -35.01
C GLU A 534 19.54 -10.67 -33.54
N SER A 535 18.54 -10.04 -32.92
CA SER A 535 18.15 -10.33 -31.53
C SER A 535 17.54 -11.71 -31.32
N GLN A 536 16.95 -12.31 -32.37
CA GLN A 536 16.43 -13.67 -32.34
C GLN A 536 17.51 -14.72 -32.61
N ALA A 537 18.55 -14.39 -33.36
CA ALA A 537 19.68 -15.29 -33.65
C ALA A 537 20.67 -15.43 -32.48
N THR A 538 20.60 -14.51 -31.49
CA THR A 538 21.45 -14.49 -30.29
C THR A 538 20.80 -15.10 -29.05
N LYS A 539 19.56 -15.53 -29.13
CA LYS A 539 18.84 -16.32 -28.11
C LYS A 539 18.81 -17.80 -28.50
#